data_88665f0bea1a828d3bbcf310837a9f9e
#
_entry.id   88665f0bea1a828d3bbcf310837a9f9e
#
_cell.length_a   1.000
_cell.length_b   1.000
_cell.length_c   1.000
_cell.angle_alpha   90.00
_cell.angle_beta   90.00
_cell.angle_gamma   90.00
#
_symmetry.space_group_name_H-M   'P 1'
#
loop_
_entity.id
_entity.type
_entity.pdbx_description
1 polymer ?
#
loop_
_entity_poly.entity_id
_entity_poly.type
_entity_poly.pdbx_seq_one_letter_code
_entity_poly.pdbx_strand_id
1 'polypeptide(L)'
;MIAFLCAMPMELRPLRRRLRLRKTSSGYVGWIGDRAVIAVVTGIGTALAGAATVRLLDAFDVEWVIVVGITGAIENETPIGTLVLPELVVNGADGSQHRPKPLRVGDARGTMWTTDELLLDPAVHADLRARGVVSLDMETAAVAKVCDERGVAWSVVRAISDRASDGSVDAEILGLSHPDGTVNLPAIARYLVRGPGALPRLVRLARGSKLAAKRAADAAVRAVS
;
A
#
# COMPACT_ATOMS: atom_id res chain seq x y z
N MET A 1 20.51 2.46 5.98
CA MET A 1 19.96 2.17 4.62
C MET A 1 18.51 2.60 4.51
N ILE A 2 17.93 2.70 3.28
CA ILE A 2 16.50 2.98 3.07
C ILE A 2 15.76 1.68 2.74
N ALA A 3 14.59 1.46 3.37
CA ALA A 3 13.76 0.31 3.09
C ALA A 3 12.42 0.73 2.44
N PHE A 4 12.04 0.06 1.36
CA PHE A 4 10.73 0.18 0.73
C PHE A 4 9.89 -1.04 1.10
N LEU A 5 8.72 -0.83 1.69
CA LEU A 5 7.76 -1.87 2.00
C LEU A 5 6.55 -1.78 1.07
N CYS A 6 6.25 -2.89 0.41
CA CYS A 6 5.11 -3.06 -0.47
C CYS A 6 4.27 -4.25 -0.01
N ALA A 7 2.95 -4.15 0.00
CA ALA A 7 2.09 -5.27 0.38
C ALA A 7 2.15 -6.42 -0.62
N MET A 8 2.26 -6.09 -1.91
CA MET A 8 2.13 -7.06 -3.00
C MET A 8 3.32 -7.01 -3.98
N PRO A 9 3.63 -8.16 -4.63
CA PRO A 9 4.66 -8.19 -5.67
C PRO A 9 4.41 -7.24 -6.85
N MET A 10 3.14 -6.93 -7.15
CA MET A 10 2.77 -6.01 -8.22
C MET A 10 3.14 -4.55 -7.90
N GLU A 11 3.11 -4.17 -6.63
CA GLU A 11 3.51 -2.84 -6.15
C GLU A 11 5.03 -2.67 -6.16
N LEU A 12 5.75 -3.73 -5.77
CA LEU A 12 7.21 -3.75 -5.78
C LEU A 12 7.81 -3.74 -7.18
N ARG A 13 7.12 -4.33 -8.17
CA ARG A 13 7.63 -4.48 -9.54
C ARG A 13 8.10 -3.17 -10.21
N PRO A 14 7.37 -2.03 -10.12
CA PRO A 14 7.84 -0.75 -10.64
C PRO A 14 9.11 -0.24 -9.96
N LEU A 15 9.21 -0.33 -8.63
CA LEU A 15 10.41 0.03 -7.86
C LEU A 15 11.61 -0.81 -8.30
N ARG A 16 11.45 -2.14 -8.35
CA ARG A 16 12.50 -3.06 -8.77
C ARG A 16 13.06 -2.69 -10.14
N ARG A 17 12.19 -2.34 -11.09
CA ARG A 17 12.60 -1.95 -12.45
C ARG A 17 13.32 -0.61 -12.47
N ARG A 18 12.76 0.38 -11.75
CA ARG A 18 13.28 1.74 -11.74
C ARG A 18 14.67 1.80 -11.10
N LEU A 19 14.86 1.12 -9.98
CA LEU A 19 16.09 1.08 -9.20
C LEU A 19 17.02 -0.08 -9.59
N ARG A 20 16.65 -0.91 -10.59
CA ARG A 20 17.41 -2.09 -11.04
C ARG A 20 17.78 -3.03 -9.88
N LEU A 21 16.84 -3.19 -8.92
CA LEU A 21 17.08 -4.01 -7.73
C LEU A 21 17.28 -5.48 -8.08
N ARG A 22 18.25 -6.12 -7.44
CA ARG A 22 18.56 -7.54 -7.56
C ARG A 22 17.89 -8.34 -6.45
N LYS A 23 17.35 -9.51 -6.78
CA LYS A 23 16.72 -10.42 -5.82
C LYS A 23 17.79 -11.08 -4.94
N THR A 24 17.51 -11.13 -3.63
CA THR A 24 18.27 -11.87 -2.61
C THR A 24 17.34 -12.74 -1.80
N SER A 25 17.85 -13.48 -0.82
CA SER A 25 17.03 -14.22 0.14
C SER A 25 16.16 -13.32 1.03
N SER A 26 16.62 -12.09 1.31
CA SER A 26 15.95 -11.15 2.23
C SER A 26 15.07 -10.10 1.53
N GLY A 27 14.99 -10.12 0.18
CA GLY A 27 14.22 -9.14 -0.58
C GLY A 27 14.92 -8.71 -1.86
N TYR A 28 14.79 -7.45 -2.23
CA TYR A 28 15.41 -6.88 -3.44
C TYR A 28 16.31 -5.73 -3.03
N VAL A 29 17.60 -5.80 -3.37
CA VAL A 29 18.62 -4.83 -2.94
C VAL A 29 19.21 -4.06 -4.11
N GLY A 30 19.66 -2.84 -3.83
CA GLY A 30 20.32 -1.96 -4.80
C GLY A 30 20.82 -0.68 -4.15
N TRP A 31 20.95 0.38 -4.96
CA TRP A 31 21.51 1.65 -4.54
C TRP A 31 20.74 2.81 -5.16
N ILE A 32 20.66 3.93 -4.43
CA ILE A 32 20.24 5.24 -4.93
C ILE A 32 21.35 6.23 -4.56
N GLY A 33 22.11 6.66 -5.57
CA GLY A 33 23.38 7.35 -5.28
C GLY A 33 24.32 6.46 -4.48
N ASP A 34 24.76 6.92 -3.33
CA ASP A 34 25.59 6.23 -2.34
C ASP A 34 24.80 5.48 -1.25
N ARG A 35 23.47 5.58 -1.28
CA ARG A 35 22.59 4.94 -0.27
C ARG A 35 22.19 3.54 -0.66
N ALA A 36 22.48 2.58 0.19
CA ALA A 36 21.96 1.22 0.04
C ALA A 36 20.44 1.22 0.24
N VAL A 37 19.74 0.46 -0.60
CA VAL A 37 18.28 0.30 -0.52
C VAL A 37 17.89 -1.17 -0.50
N ILE A 38 16.83 -1.47 0.24
CA ILE A 38 16.16 -2.77 0.22
C ILE A 38 14.67 -2.57 -0.04
N ALA A 39 14.06 -3.45 -0.84
CA ALA A 39 12.62 -3.48 -1.04
C ALA A 39 12.08 -4.86 -0.71
N VAL A 40 11.02 -4.92 0.09
CA VAL A 40 10.43 -6.14 0.63
C VAL A 40 8.93 -6.19 0.36
N VAL A 41 8.41 -7.37 0.05
CA VAL A 41 6.96 -7.64 0.05
C VAL A 41 6.57 -8.09 1.43
N THR A 42 5.62 -7.39 2.04
CA THR A 42 5.16 -7.67 3.40
C THR A 42 4.07 -8.73 3.48
N GLY A 43 3.25 -8.84 2.44
CA GLY A 43 1.95 -9.49 2.47
C GLY A 43 0.84 -8.48 2.76
N ILE A 44 -0.42 -8.91 2.60
CA ILE A 44 -1.63 -8.13 2.80
C ILE A 44 -2.09 -8.28 4.25
N GLY A 45 -2.47 -7.17 4.87
CA GLY A 45 -3.01 -7.11 6.22
C GLY A 45 -2.00 -6.73 7.30
N THR A 46 -2.53 -6.21 8.40
CA THR A 46 -1.75 -5.62 9.50
C THR A 46 -0.78 -6.62 10.14
N ALA A 47 -1.21 -7.88 10.35
CA ALA A 47 -0.39 -8.90 10.98
C ALA A 47 0.87 -9.24 10.17
N LEU A 48 0.72 -9.44 8.85
CA LEU A 48 1.86 -9.75 7.97
C LEU A 48 2.79 -8.56 7.81
N ALA A 49 2.23 -7.36 7.64
CA ALA A 49 2.99 -6.13 7.48
C ALA A 49 3.82 -5.82 8.74
N GLY A 50 3.23 -5.91 9.91
CA GLY A 50 3.93 -5.73 11.18
C GLY A 50 5.07 -6.74 11.36
N ALA A 51 4.78 -8.04 11.17
CA ALA A 51 5.79 -9.10 11.29
C ALA A 51 6.93 -8.96 10.27
N ALA A 52 6.63 -8.55 9.04
CA ALA A 52 7.65 -8.30 8.01
C ALA A 52 8.53 -7.10 8.37
N THR A 53 7.93 -6.04 8.94
CA THR A 53 8.67 -4.86 9.40
C THR A 53 9.62 -5.20 10.54
N VAL A 54 9.16 -5.97 11.54
CA VAL A 54 10.01 -6.45 12.64
C VAL A 54 11.22 -7.22 12.09
N ARG A 55 10.98 -8.24 11.25
CA ARG A 55 12.06 -9.03 10.65
C ARG A 55 13.06 -8.19 9.85
N LEU A 56 12.56 -7.18 9.13
CA LEU A 56 13.41 -6.27 8.37
C LEU A 56 14.32 -5.45 9.28
N LEU A 57 13.76 -4.85 10.33
CA LEU A 57 14.50 -4.00 11.26
C LEU A 57 15.44 -4.80 12.19
N ASP A 58 15.14 -6.08 12.44
CA ASP A 58 16.04 -6.99 13.17
C ASP A 58 17.25 -7.42 12.30
N ALA A 59 17.06 -7.51 10.98
CA ALA A 59 18.08 -8.02 10.07
C ALA A 59 18.99 -6.93 9.46
N PHE A 60 18.54 -5.66 9.45
CA PHE A 60 19.22 -4.59 8.75
C PHE A 60 19.19 -3.28 9.54
N ASP A 61 20.27 -2.52 9.47
CA ASP A 61 20.33 -1.14 9.98
C ASP A 61 19.60 -0.19 9.01
N VAL A 62 18.30 -0.05 9.25
CA VAL A 62 17.39 0.78 8.45
C VAL A 62 17.19 2.13 9.10
N GLU A 63 17.57 3.20 8.40
CA GLU A 63 17.41 4.60 8.83
C GLU A 63 16.02 5.16 8.48
N TRP A 64 15.42 4.63 7.40
CA TRP A 64 14.17 5.15 6.88
C TRP A 64 13.35 4.07 6.18
N VAL A 65 12.13 3.87 6.63
CA VAL A 65 11.14 3.00 6.01
C VAL A 65 10.18 3.83 5.16
N ILE A 66 9.91 3.41 3.94
CA ILE A 66 8.91 4.04 3.07
C ILE A 66 7.89 2.97 2.66
N VAL A 67 6.65 3.16 3.11
CA VAL A 67 5.51 2.33 2.68
C VAL A 67 5.09 2.78 1.29
N VAL A 68 5.15 1.89 0.31
CA VAL A 68 4.87 2.21 -1.10
C VAL A 68 3.84 1.24 -1.66
N GLY A 69 2.75 1.75 -2.19
CA GLY A 69 1.74 0.88 -2.76
C GLY A 69 0.48 1.59 -3.25
N ILE A 70 -0.58 0.81 -3.31
CA ILE A 70 -1.91 1.28 -3.72
C ILE A 70 -2.82 1.44 -2.51
N THR A 71 -3.92 2.19 -2.67
CA THR A 71 -4.92 2.45 -1.62
C THR A 71 -6.27 2.74 -2.25
N GLY A 72 -7.35 2.44 -1.54
CA GLY A 72 -8.70 2.81 -1.93
C GLY A 72 -9.04 4.26 -1.55
N ALA A 73 -9.70 5.00 -2.42
CA ALA A 73 -10.21 6.33 -2.10
C ALA A 73 -11.55 6.25 -1.36
N ILE A 74 -11.73 7.10 -0.35
CA ILE A 74 -13.05 7.30 0.30
C ILE A 74 -14.01 8.08 -0.62
N GLU A 75 -13.48 9.04 -1.38
CA GLU A 75 -14.28 9.89 -2.27
C GLU A 75 -14.30 9.31 -3.69
N ASN A 76 -15.50 9.32 -4.30
CA ASN A 76 -15.73 8.80 -5.64
C ASN A 76 -15.07 9.62 -6.74
N GLU A 77 -14.93 10.92 -6.51
CA GLU A 77 -14.40 11.89 -7.47
C GLU A 77 -12.87 11.83 -7.56
N THR A 78 -12.21 11.19 -6.58
CA THR A 78 -10.76 11.10 -6.58
C THR A 78 -10.27 10.28 -7.78
N PRO A 79 -9.45 10.84 -8.66
CA PRO A 79 -8.96 10.12 -9.85
C PRO A 79 -8.05 8.95 -9.48
N ILE A 80 -8.15 7.86 -10.24
CA ILE A 80 -7.22 6.73 -10.15
C ILE A 80 -5.79 7.21 -10.44
N GLY A 81 -4.85 6.81 -9.60
CA GLY A 81 -3.45 7.23 -9.68
C GLY A 81 -3.13 8.55 -8.95
N THR A 82 -4.11 9.18 -8.28
CA THR A 82 -3.84 10.30 -7.38
C THR A 82 -2.91 9.83 -6.26
N LEU A 83 -1.84 10.58 -6.00
CA LEU A 83 -0.93 10.29 -4.89
C LEU A 83 -1.60 10.62 -3.55
N VAL A 84 -1.38 9.75 -2.59
CA VAL A 84 -1.80 9.90 -1.19
C VAL A 84 -0.55 9.94 -0.33
N LEU A 85 -0.35 11.09 0.30
CA LEU A 85 0.71 11.39 1.26
C LEU A 85 -0.01 11.81 2.55
N PRO A 86 -0.37 10.89 3.45
CA PRO A 86 -1.18 11.24 4.60
C PRO A 86 -0.39 12.05 5.64
N GLU A 87 -1.08 12.96 6.33
CA GLU A 87 -0.54 13.65 7.52
C GLU A 87 -0.67 12.78 8.76
N LEU A 88 -1.66 11.89 8.75
CA LEU A 88 -2.01 11.02 9.85
C LEU A 88 -2.39 9.63 9.32
N VAL A 89 -1.95 8.61 10.01
CA VAL A 89 -2.38 7.22 9.81
C VAL A 89 -3.09 6.76 11.08
N VAL A 90 -4.29 6.22 10.94
CA VAL A 90 -5.10 5.74 12.07
C VAL A 90 -5.32 4.24 11.90
N ASN A 91 -5.06 3.49 12.96
CA ASN A 91 -5.41 2.09 13.03
C ASN A 91 -6.89 1.94 13.37
N GLY A 92 -7.68 1.38 12.47
CA GLY A 92 -9.11 1.19 12.66
C GLY A 92 -9.49 0.22 13.78
N ALA A 93 -8.58 -0.68 14.16
CA ALA A 93 -8.85 -1.69 15.19
C ALA A 93 -8.79 -1.12 16.62
N ASP A 94 -7.90 -0.18 16.90
CA ASP A 94 -7.66 0.35 18.25
C ASP A 94 -7.66 1.88 18.33
N GLY A 95 -7.78 2.57 17.20
CA GLY A 95 -7.77 4.03 17.12
C GLY A 95 -6.39 4.67 17.31
N SER A 96 -5.31 3.89 17.40
CA SER A 96 -3.95 4.43 17.52
C SER A 96 -3.59 5.30 16.30
N GLN A 97 -2.84 6.36 16.55
CA GLN A 97 -2.51 7.40 15.57
C GLN A 97 -1.02 7.51 15.38
N HIS A 98 -0.59 7.56 14.14
CA HIS A 98 0.82 7.60 13.73
C HIS A 98 1.05 8.72 12.72
N ARG A 99 2.14 9.48 12.86
CA ARG A 99 2.47 10.59 11.96
C ARG A 99 3.68 10.27 11.10
N PRO A 100 3.50 10.05 9.79
CA PRO A 100 4.63 9.80 8.90
C PRO A 100 5.50 11.04 8.74
N LYS A 101 6.80 10.83 8.53
CA LYS A 101 7.70 11.90 8.09
C LYS A 101 7.28 12.37 6.69
N PRO A 102 7.04 13.67 6.47
CA PRO A 102 6.64 14.20 5.17
C PRO A 102 7.69 13.94 4.08
N LEU A 103 7.21 13.64 2.87
CA LEU A 103 8.03 13.46 1.68
C LEU A 103 8.00 14.73 0.80
N ARG A 104 9.14 15.09 0.21
CA ARG A 104 9.26 16.27 -0.67
C ARG A 104 8.80 15.98 -2.11
N VAL A 105 7.64 15.32 -2.27
CA VAL A 105 7.07 14.95 -3.59
C VAL A 105 5.63 15.41 -3.77
N GLY A 106 5.13 16.14 -2.80
CA GLY A 106 3.80 16.72 -2.74
C GLY A 106 3.45 17.12 -1.30
N ASP A 107 2.32 17.79 -1.15
CA ASP A 107 1.81 18.16 0.17
C ASP A 107 1.16 16.96 0.85
N ALA A 108 1.49 16.75 2.12
CA ALA A 108 0.78 15.79 2.95
C ALA A 108 -0.63 16.34 3.25
N ARG A 109 -1.65 15.47 3.13
CA ARG A 109 -3.05 15.84 3.35
C ARG A 109 -3.89 14.68 3.86
N GLY A 110 -4.73 14.97 4.83
CA GLY A 110 -5.77 14.08 5.31
C GLY A 110 -5.27 12.87 6.07
N THR A 111 -6.22 12.04 6.43
CA THR A 111 -5.99 10.83 7.23
C THR A 111 -6.08 9.59 6.34
N MET A 112 -5.15 8.67 6.53
CA MET A 112 -5.24 7.31 6.02
C MET A 112 -5.78 6.41 7.14
N TRP A 113 -6.77 5.58 6.82
CA TRP A 113 -7.36 4.61 7.74
C TRP A 113 -6.91 3.21 7.38
N THR A 114 -6.22 2.55 8.30
CA THR A 114 -5.76 1.16 8.12
C THR A 114 -6.73 0.21 8.80
N THR A 115 -7.23 -0.78 8.08
CA THR A 115 -8.14 -1.81 8.60
C THR A 115 -7.98 -3.13 7.88
N ASP A 116 -8.08 -4.24 8.59
CA ASP A 116 -8.12 -5.59 7.99
C ASP A 116 -9.53 -5.96 7.49
N GLU A 117 -10.53 -5.13 7.78
CA GLU A 117 -11.90 -5.33 7.35
C GLU A 117 -12.19 -4.60 6.04
N LEU A 118 -12.96 -5.26 5.17
CA LEU A 118 -13.48 -4.63 3.97
C LEU A 118 -14.69 -3.77 4.33
N LEU A 119 -14.50 -2.46 4.33
CA LEU A 119 -15.57 -1.51 4.64
C LEU A 119 -16.41 -1.26 3.38
N LEU A 120 -17.63 -1.80 3.35
CA LEU A 120 -18.56 -1.67 2.22
C LEU A 120 -19.79 -0.80 2.54
N ASP A 121 -20.02 -0.47 3.82
CA ASP A 121 -21.17 0.32 4.26
C ASP A 121 -20.98 1.80 3.89
N PRO A 122 -21.87 2.39 3.08
CA PRO A 122 -21.81 3.81 2.75
C PRO A 122 -21.90 4.74 3.96
N ALA A 123 -22.56 4.33 5.04
CA ALA A 123 -22.66 5.11 6.26
C ALA A 123 -21.30 5.19 6.97
N VAL A 124 -20.56 4.09 7.00
CA VAL A 124 -19.17 4.06 7.51
C VAL A 124 -18.27 4.95 6.68
N HIS A 125 -18.39 4.91 5.35
CA HIS A 125 -17.61 5.80 4.47
C HIS A 125 -17.95 7.28 4.73
N ALA A 126 -19.22 7.62 4.97
CA ALA A 126 -19.64 8.99 5.27
C ALA A 126 -19.04 9.47 6.61
N ASP A 127 -19.06 8.63 7.65
CA ASP A 127 -18.43 8.93 8.94
C ASP A 127 -16.92 9.14 8.80
N LEU A 128 -16.22 8.22 8.15
CA LEU A 128 -14.78 8.33 7.93
C LEU A 128 -14.42 9.59 7.15
N ARG A 129 -15.20 9.95 6.13
CA ARG A 129 -15.04 11.20 5.38
C ARG A 129 -15.21 12.43 6.27
N ALA A 130 -16.24 12.46 7.11
CA ALA A 130 -16.47 13.56 8.06
C ALA A 130 -15.30 13.72 9.05
N ARG A 131 -14.56 12.65 9.32
CA ARG A 131 -13.34 12.64 10.15
C ARG A 131 -12.06 12.97 9.38
N GLY A 132 -12.16 13.37 8.10
CA GLY A 132 -11.04 13.75 7.26
C GLY A 132 -10.22 12.57 6.69
N VAL A 133 -10.80 11.36 6.70
CA VAL A 133 -10.17 10.19 6.05
C VAL A 133 -10.29 10.35 4.54
N VAL A 134 -9.15 10.22 3.85
CA VAL A 134 -9.06 10.35 2.39
C VAL A 134 -8.84 9.01 1.70
N SER A 135 -8.28 8.04 2.42
CA SER A 135 -7.97 6.72 1.84
C SER A 135 -7.98 5.59 2.87
N LEU A 136 -8.15 4.37 2.36
CA LEU A 136 -8.18 3.12 3.11
C LEU A 136 -7.04 2.20 2.67
N ASP A 137 -6.35 1.59 3.63
CA ASP A 137 -5.39 0.53 3.37
C ASP A 137 -5.44 -0.59 4.42
N MET A 138 -4.60 -1.60 4.29
CA MET A 138 -4.62 -2.75 5.19
C MET A 138 -3.28 -2.97 5.93
N GLU A 139 -2.29 -2.12 5.80
CA GLU A 139 -0.92 -2.39 6.31
C GLU A 139 -0.28 -1.24 7.06
N THR A 140 -0.54 0.00 6.65
CA THR A 140 0.32 1.14 7.00
C THR A 140 0.41 1.38 8.50
N ALA A 141 -0.69 1.28 9.26
CA ALA A 141 -0.64 1.50 10.71
C ALA A 141 0.22 0.46 11.44
N ALA A 142 0.23 -0.80 10.99
CA ALA A 142 1.06 -1.83 11.59
C ALA A 142 2.56 -1.59 11.32
N VAL A 143 2.92 -1.14 10.11
CA VAL A 143 4.29 -0.71 9.80
C VAL A 143 4.68 0.49 10.65
N ALA A 144 3.80 1.49 10.72
CA ALA A 144 3.99 2.71 11.50
C ALA A 144 4.27 2.42 12.96
N LYS A 145 3.42 1.58 13.58
CA LYS A 145 3.58 1.15 14.99
C LYS A 145 4.97 0.57 15.26
N VAL A 146 5.42 -0.38 14.43
CA VAL A 146 6.73 -1.01 14.60
C VAL A 146 7.87 0.01 14.43
N CYS A 147 7.76 0.91 13.46
CA CYS A 147 8.76 1.95 13.24
C CYS A 147 8.82 2.94 14.42
N ASP A 148 7.66 3.38 14.93
CA ASP A 148 7.57 4.28 16.09
C ASP A 148 8.16 3.63 17.35
N GLU A 149 7.84 2.35 17.62
CA GLU A 149 8.38 1.58 18.74
C GLU A 149 9.90 1.40 18.68
N ARG A 150 10.48 1.37 17.45
CA ARG A 150 11.92 1.21 17.22
C ARG A 150 12.65 2.53 17.00
N GLY A 151 11.95 3.67 17.01
CA GLY A 151 12.52 4.99 16.72
C GLY A 151 13.06 5.15 15.31
N VAL A 152 12.56 4.38 14.35
CA VAL A 152 12.95 4.43 12.94
C VAL A 152 12.04 5.39 12.17
N ALA A 153 12.64 6.34 11.44
CA ALA A 153 11.86 7.25 10.59
C ALA A 153 11.08 6.48 9.53
N TRP A 154 9.83 6.89 9.30
CA TRP A 154 8.99 6.25 8.28
C TRP A 154 8.13 7.27 7.53
N SER A 155 7.74 6.92 6.33
CA SER A 155 6.93 7.73 5.42
C SER A 155 5.98 6.86 4.60
N VAL A 156 4.97 7.48 3.99
CA VAL A 156 3.99 6.80 3.14
C VAL A 156 3.92 7.46 1.77
N VAL A 157 3.92 6.66 0.73
CA VAL A 157 3.57 7.04 -0.64
C VAL A 157 2.64 5.98 -1.19
N ARG A 158 1.37 6.29 -1.24
CA ARG A 158 0.40 5.44 -1.91
C ARG A 158 -0.24 6.16 -3.09
N ALA A 159 -0.94 5.43 -3.93
CA ALA A 159 -1.74 6.02 -4.99
C ALA A 159 -3.09 5.29 -5.10
N ILE A 160 -4.12 6.04 -5.46
CA ILE A 160 -5.48 5.52 -5.57
C ILE A 160 -5.57 4.50 -6.69
N SER A 161 -5.99 3.26 -6.37
CA SER A 161 -6.22 2.16 -7.31
C SER A 161 -7.69 1.94 -7.64
N ASP A 162 -8.57 2.25 -6.69
CA ASP A 162 -10.01 2.01 -6.69
C ASP A 162 -10.71 2.99 -5.74
N ARG A 163 -12.02 2.96 -5.76
CA ARG A 163 -12.86 3.81 -4.90
C ARG A 163 -13.73 2.92 -4.03
N ALA A 164 -13.86 3.28 -2.77
CA ALA A 164 -14.60 2.48 -1.79
C ALA A 164 -16.06 2.24 -2.19
N SER A 165 -16.69 3.18 -2.90
CA SER A 165 -18.11 3.13 -3.26
C SER A 165 -18.39 2.73 -4.71
N ASP A 166 -17.39 2.49 -5.56
CA ASP A 166 -17.64 2.08 -6.96
C ASP A 166 -17.86 0.56 -7.11
N GLY A 167 -17.86 -0.18 -5.99
CA GLY A 167 -18.02 -1.63 -5.96
C GLY A 167 -16.93 -2.40 -6.70
N SER A 168 -15.81 -1.75 -7.01
CA SER A 168 -14.72 -2.39 -7.75
C SER A 168 -13.95 -3.40 -6.92
N VAL A 169 -13.95 -3.23 -5.58
CA VAL A 169 -13.35 -4.18 -4.62
C VAL A 169 -14.44 -4.70 -3.69
N ASP A 170 -14.57 -6.01 -3.62
CA ASP A 170 -15.42 -6.76 -2.71
C ASP A 170 -14.67 -7.98 -2.16
N ALA A 171 -15.32 -8.76 -1.31
CA ALA A 171 -14.72 -9.96 -0.72
C ALA A 171 -14.23 -10.97 -1.77
N GLU A 172 -14.91 -11.06 -2.93
CA GLU A 172 -14.51 -11.95 -4.01
C GLU A 172 -13.21 -11.45 -4.69
N ILE A 173 -13.13 -10.15 -4.94
CA ILE A 173 -11.94 -9.51 -5.51
C ILE A 173 -10.74 -9.64 -4.56
N LEU A 174 -10.93 -9.45 -3.24
CA LEU A 174 -9.87 -9.71 -2.26
C LEU A 174 -9.42 -11.17 -2.30
N GLY A 175 -10.34 -12.12 -2.44
CA GLY A 175 -10.04 -13.55 -2.58
C GLY A 175 -9.28 -13.95 -3.86
N LEU A 176 -9.08 -13.03 -4.82
CA LEU A 176 -8.27 -13.27 -6.01
C LEU A 176 -6.75 -13.18 -5.75
N SER A 177 -6.37 -12.75 -4.55
CA SER A 177 -4.99 -12.74 -4.10
C SER A 177 -4.83 -13.63 -2.86
N HIS A 178 -3.67 -14.26 -2.71
CA HIS A 178 -3.25 -14.91 -1.47
C HIS A 178 -2.81 -13.86 -0.44
N PRO A 179 -2.74 -14.22 0.85
CA PRO A 179 -2.26 -13.30 1.90
C PRO A 179 -0.84 -12.75 1.64
N ASP A 180 0.01 -13.49 0.95
CA ASP A 180 1.35 -13.04 0.53
C ASP A 180 1.34 -12.06 -0.66
N GLY A 181 0.15 -11.63 -1.11
CA GLY A 181 -0.05 -10.73 -2.24
C GLY A 181 0.15 -11.37 -3.61
N THR A 182 0.37 -12.69 -3.69
CA THR A 182 0.45 -13.40 -4.96
C THR A 182 -0.94 -13.66 -5.54
N VAL A 183 -0.99 -13.85 -6.86
CA VAL A 183 -2.25 -14.02 -7.60
C VAL A 183 -2.80 -15.44 -7.40
N ASN A 184 -4.08 -15.53 -7.02
CA ASN A 184 -4.82 -16.79 -6.89
C ASN A 184 -5.48 -17.16 -8.24
N LEU A 185 -4.73 -17.85 -9.11
CA LEU A 185 -5.22 -18.23 -10.45
C LEU A 185 -6.50 -19.07 -10.44
N PRO A 186 -6.67 -20.09 -9.55
CA PRO A 186 -7.93 -20.83 -9.43
C PRO A 186 -9.12 -19.94 -9.07
N ALA A 187 -8.93 -18.97 -8.17
CA ALA A 187 -9.98 -18.02 -7.80
C ALA A 187 -10.35 -17.10 -8.98
N ILE A 188 -9.36 -16.62 -9.74
CA ILE A 188 -9.60 -15.82 -10.95
C ILE A 188 -10.39 -16.64 -11.99
N ALA A 189 -9.99 -17.87 -12.27
CA ALA A 189 -10.72 -18.73 -13.23
C ALA A 189 -12.18 -18.92 -12.80
N ARG A 190 -12.43 -19.19 -11.52
CA ARG A 190 -13.78 -19.33 -10.96
C ARG A 190 -14.58 -18.02 -11.05
N TYR A 191 -13.94 -16.87 -10.80
CA TYR A 191 -14.56 -15.56 -10.91
C TYR A 191 -15.00 -15.26 -12.35
N LEU A 192 -14.16 -15.58 -13.35
CA LEU A 192 -14.43 -15.30 -14.77
C LEU A 192 -15.60 -16.10 -15.34
N VAL A 193 -15.91 -17.30 -14.82
CA VAL A 193 -17.05 -18.10 -15.30
C VAL A 193 -18.41 -17.64 -14.74
N ARG A 194 -18.44 -16.66 -13.81
CA ARG A 194 -19.68 -16.18 -13.20
C ARG A 194 -20.53 -15.27 -14.07
N GLY A 195 -19.95 -14.64 -15.10
CA GLY A 195 -20.73 -13.81 -15.99
C GLY A 195 -19.92 -12.85 -16.88
N PRO A 196 -20.56 -12.28 -17.89
CA PRO A 196 -19.90 -11.45 -18.90
C PRO A 196 -19.31 -10.13 -18.35
N GLY A 197 -19.78 -9.67 -17.18
CA GLY A 197 -19.26 -8.46 -16.52
C GLY A 197 -17.94 -8.66 -15.73
N ALA A 198 -17.56 -9.91 -15.43
CA ALA A 198 -16.41 -10.23 -14.60
C ALA A 198 -15.07 -9.78 -15.24
N LEU A 199 -14.88 -10.08 -16.52
CA LEU A 199 -13.66 -9.75 -17.24
C LEU A 199 -13.43 -8.23 -17.39
N PRO A 200 -14.39 -7.41 -17.82
CA PRO A 200 -14.24 -5.96 -17.88
C PRO A 200 -13.91 -5.34 -16.51
N ARG A 201 -14.55 -5.83 -15.43
CA ARG A 201 -14.29 -5.38 -14.07
C ARG A 201 -12.84 -5.66 -13.65
N LEU A 202 -12.38 -6.91 -13.84
CA LEU A 202 -10.99 -7.29 -13.54
C LEU A 202 -9.98 -6.48 -14.36
N VAL A 203 -10.23 -6.28 -15.64
CA VAL A 203 -9.34 -5.50 -16.51
C VAL A 203 -9.26 -4.04 -16.04
N ARG A 204 -10.38 -3.44 -15.64
CA ARG A 204 -10.42 -2.06 -15.12
C ARG A 204 -9.62 -1.97 -13.82
N LEU A 205 -9.86 -2.87 -12.87
CA LEU A 205 -9.15 -2.92 -11.59
C LEU A 205 -7.65 -3.13 -11.80
N ALA A 206 -7.25 -4.09 -12.63
CA ALA A 206 -5.85 -4.36 -12.94
C ALA A 206 -5.13 -3.17 -13.59
N ARG A 207 -5.81 -2.43 -14.48
CA ARG A 207 -5.26 -1.21 -15.08
C ARG A 207 -5.09 -0.10 -14.04
N GLY A 208 -6.10 0.12 -13.20
CA GLY A 208 -6.07 1.09 -12.11
C GLY A 208 -4.93 0.81 -11.14
N SER A 209 -4.86 -0.42 -10.63
CA SER A 209 -3.82 -0.86 -9.70
C SER A 209 -2.41 -0.74 -10.30
N LYS A 210 -2.24 -1.10 -11.59
CA LYS A 210 -0.95 -0.97 -12.28
C LYS A 210 -0.53 0.50 -12.45
N LEU A 211 -1.46 1.39 -12.77
CA LEU A 211 -1.20 2.84 -12.86
C LEU A 211 -0.82 3.40 -11.48
N ALA A 212 -1.61 3.08 -10.46
CA ALA A 212 -1.39 3.51 -9.09
C ALA A 212 -0.03 3.05 -8.56
N ALA A 213 0.28 1.74 -8.65
CA ALA A 213 1.57 1.20 -8.24
C ALA A 213 2.76 1.87 -8.94
N LYS A 214 2.63 2.15 -10.25
CA LYS A 214 3.66 2.87 -10.98
C LYS A 214 3.83 4.30 -10.44
N ARG A 215 2.74 5.04 -10.21
CA ARG A 215 2.80 6.42 -9.71
C ARG A 215 3.36 6.51 -8.30
N ALA A 216 2.97 5.61 -7.40
CA ALA A 216 3.51 5.51 -6.05
C ALA A 216 5.03 5.23 -6.08
N ALA A 217 5.47 4.25 -6.87
CA ALA A 217 6.88 3.92 -7.03
C ALA A 217 7.70 5.08 -7.62
N ASP A 218 7.19 5.76 -8.66
CA ASP A 218 7.87 6.91 -9.26
C ASP A 218 8.00 8.07 -8.25
N ALA A 219 6.99 8.29 -7.41
CA ALA A 219 7.04 9.31 -6.36
C ALA A 219 8.00 8.91 -5.24
N ALA A 220 7.98 7.64 -4.78
CA ALA A 220 8.88 7.13 -3.76
C ALA A 220 10.37 7.27 -4.18
N VAL A 221 10.68 6.94 -5.43
CA VAL A 221 12.06 7.12 -5.95
C VAL A 221 12.45 8.59 -5.95
N ARG A 222 11.60 9.50 -6.46
CA ARG A 222 11.90 10.94 -6.43
C ARG A 222 12.09 11.53 -5.03
N ALA A 223 11.41 10.95 -4.02
CA ALA A 223 11.52 11.42 -2.64
C ALA A 223 12.90 11.18 -2.02
N VAL A 224 13.65 10.22 -2.54
CA VAL A 224 14.94 9.78 -1.96
C VAL A 224 16.13 9.99 -2.89
N SER A 225 15.87 10.42 -4.16
CA SER A 225 16.89 10.85 -5.11
C SER A 225 17.24 12.31 -4.88
#